data_8111b96ba0abfaa485c2778881ca3463
#
_entry.id   8111b96ba0abfaa485c2778881ca3463
#
_cell.length_a   1.000
_cell.length_b   1.000
_cell.length_c   1.000
_cell.angle_alpha   90.00
_cell.angle_beta   90.00
_cell.angle_gamma   90.00
#
_symmetry.space_group_name_H-M   'P 1'
#
loop_
_entity.id
_entity.type
_entity.pdbx_description
1 polymer ?
#
loop_
_entity_poly.entity_id
_entity_poly.type
_entity_poly.pdbx_seq_one_letter_code
_entity_poly.pdbx_strand_id
1 'polypeptide(L)'
;MFKRIAMTGFALLTLCGPVQAETKIGFINNQRVLAESPQAAKAKKRIEKDFEKRDQDLQRMVKQVQTLQSALDKGASPLSETDRRNKEKELSDLTRDLQRKQREFREDLSQRQNDEMALIFEKINKTIKQIADAEKYDIIFQDAVYFNQRIDITDKVIKALGDGSK
;
A
#
# COMPACT_ATOMS: atom_id res chain seq x y z
N MET A 1 -69.78 -18.77 60.80
CA MET A 1 -68.61 -19.42 60.13
C MET A 1 -68.09 -18.48 59.10
N PHE A 2 -67.04 -17.72 59.39
CA PHE A 2 -66.40 -16.78 58.47
C PHE A 2 -65.03 -17.34 58.04
N LYS A 3 -64.90 -17.74 56.78
CA LYS A 3 -63.66 -18.18 56.18
C LYS A 3 -62.84 -16.92 55.74
N ARG A 4 -61.70 -16.65 56.37
CA ARG A 4 -60.74 -15.64 55.95
C ARG A 4 -59.92 -16.22 54.82
N ILE A 5 -60.01 -15.61 53.62
CA ILE A 5 -59.14 -15.89 52.51
C ILE A 5 -57.95 -14.94 52.60
N ALA A 6 -56.77 -15.48 52.90
CA ALA A 6 -55.50 -14.71 52.85
C ALA A 6 -55.00 -14.65 51.44
N MET A 7 -54.97 -13.44 50.88
CA MET A 7 -54.46 -13.17 49.52
C MET A 7 -52.98 -12.81 49.65
N THR A 8 -52.10 -13.81 49.38
CA THR A 8 -50.66 -13.61 49.37
C THR A 8 -50.26 -13.00 48.00
N GLY A 9 -49.99 -11.69 48.01
CA GLY A 9 -49.45 -10.96 46.86
C GLY A 9 -47.96 -11.30 46.66
N PHE A 10 -47.64 -12.04 45.59
CA PHE A 10 -46.26 -12.28 45.18
C PHE A 10 -45.77 -11.10 44.34
N ALA A 11 -44.98 -10.22 44.95
CA ALA A 11 -44.38 -9.09 44.27
C ALA A 11 -43.16 -9.57 43.48
N LEU A 12 -43.33 -9.68 42.16
CA LEU A 12 -42.22 -9.94 41.19
C LEU A 12 -41.38 -8.67 41.08
N LEU A 13 -40.29 -8.56 41.86
CA LEU A 13 -39.30 -7.53 41.69
C LEU A 13 -38.47 -7.87 40.41
N THR A 14 -38.79 -7.25 39.28
CA THR A 14 -37.92 -7.26 38.11
C THR A 14 -36.69 -6.41 38.39
N LEU A 15 -35.54 -7.05 38.68
CA LEU A 15 -34.20 -6.40 38.68
C LEU A 15 -33.83 -6.02 37.26
N CYS A 16 -34.25 -4.84 36.83
CA CYS A 16 -33.72 -4.19 35.62
C CYS A 16 -32.41 -3.52 35.97
N GLY A 17 -31.32 -4.30 36.02
CA GLY A 17 -29.98 -3.74 36.14
C GLY A 17 -29.65 -2.89 34.93
N PRO A 18 -28.93 -1.74 35.07
CA PRO A 18 -28.48 -0.96 33.91
C PRO A 18 -27.53 -1.83 33.08
N VAL A 19 -27.94 -2.20 31.89
CA VAL A 19 -27.04 -2.77 30.88
C VAL A 19 -26.14 -1.64 30.43
N GLN A 20 -24.97 -1.49 31.06
CA GLN A 20 -23.91 -0.64 30.54
C GLN A 20 -23.32 -1.35 29.33
N ALA A 21 -23.75 -0.97 28.15
CA ALA A 21 -23.08 -1.35 26.92
C ALA A 21 -21.71 -0.62 26.91
N GLU A 22 -20.64 -1.33 27.26
CA GLU A 22 -19.30 -0.78 27.19
C GLU A 22 -18.92 -0.63 25.72
N THR A 23 -18.74 0.63 25.25
CA THR A 23 -18.34 0.94 23.89
C THR A 23 -16.97 0.34 23.60
N LYS A 24 -16.89 -0.59 22.65
CA LYS A 24 -15.64 -1.23 22.25
C LYS A 24 -14.93 -0.42 21.18
N ILE A 25 -13.81 0.19 21.56
CA ILE A 25 -13.00 1.05 20.70
C ILE A 25 -11.72 0.31 20.28
N GLY A 26 -11.34 0.42 19.01
CA GLY A 26 -10.07 -0.02 18.48
C GLY A 26 -9.25 1.14 17.92
N PHE A 27 -7.93 0.95 17.86
CA PHE A 27 -7.00 1.85 17.18
C PHE A 27 -6.11 1.05 16.23
N ILE A 28 -5.78 1.64 15.06
CA ILE A 28 -4.91 1.05 14.05
C ILE A 28 -3.89 2.08 13.59
N ASN A 29 -2.63 1.70 13.58
CA ASN A 29 -1.58 2.46 12.93
C ASN A 29 -1.48 2.05 11.44
N ASN A 30 -2.10 2.84 10.57
CA ASN A 30 -2.11 2.58 9.13
C ASN A 30 -0.72 2.53 8.51
N GLN A 31 0.22 3.34 8.98
CA GLN A 31 1.60 3.34 8.46
C GLN A 31 2.28 2.01 8.75
N ARG A 32 2.11 1.48 9.99
CA ARG A 32 2.61 0.16 10.35
C ARG A 32 1.96 -0.95 9.55
N VAL A 33 0.62 -0.93 9.45
CA VAL A 33 -0.11 -1.93 8.65
C VAL A 33 0.39 -1.94 7.22
N LEU A 34 0.57 -0.77 6.60
CA LEU A 34 1.07 -0.67 5.24
C LEU A 34 2.51 -1.18 5.10
N ALA A 35 3.41 -0.78 6.02
CA ALA A 35 4.83 -1.14 5.96
C ALA A 35 5.08 -2.64 6.21
N GLU A 36 4.32 -3.25 7.14
CA GLU A 36 4.53 -4.62 7.60
C GLU A 36 3.60 -5.64 6.92
N SER A 37 2.65 -5.18 6.08
CA SER A 37 1.71 -6.09 5.44
C SER A 37 2.39 -6.98 4.38
N PRO A 38 2.07 -8.28 4.35
CA PRO A 38 2.55 -9.17 3.30
C PRO A 38 2.11 -8.74 1.90
N GLN A 39 1.02 -7.99 1.78
CA GLN A 39 0.51 -7.45 0.52
C GLN A 39 1.44 -6.39 -0.04
N ALA A 40 1.96 -5.48 0.81
CA ALA A 40 2.93 -4.47 0.38
C ALA A 40 4.22 -5.12 -0.14
N ALA A 41 4.73 -6.15 0.56
CA ALA A 41 5.89 -6.90 0.10
C ALA A 41 5.66 -7.60 -1.25
N LYS A 42 4.46 -8.19 -1.45
CA LYS A 42 4.09 -8.83 -2.72
C LYS A 42 3.92 -7.80 -3.84
N ALA A 43 3.31 -6.65 -3.57
CA ALA A 43 3.14 -5.56 -4.52
C ALA A 43 4.50 -5.02 -5.00
N LYS A 44 5.42 -4.78 -4.06
CA LYS A 44 6.78 -4.36 -4.38
C LYS A 44 7.47 -5.33 -5.33
N LYS A 45 7.44 -6.64 -5.04
CA LYS A 45 8.04 -7.67 -5.90
C LYS A 45 7.40 -7.73 -7.30
N ARG A 46 6.08 -7.52 -7.41
CA ARG A 46 5.40 -7.46 -8.72
C ARG A 46 5.89 -6.26 -9.51
N ILE A 47 5.93 -5.08 -8.91
CA ILE A 47 6.41 -3.86 -9.56
C ILE A 47 7.86 -4.04 -10.03
N GLU A 48 8.75 -4.54 -9.16
CA GLU A 48 10.15 -4.80 -9.50
C GLU A 48 10.24 -5.72 -10.73
N LYS A 49 9.51 -6.83 -10.73
CA LYS A 49 9.49 -7.79 -11.85
C LYS A 49 8.94 -7.19 -13.14
N ASP A 50 7.84 -6.43 -13.05
CA ASP A 50 7.17 -5.85 -14.21
C ASP A 50 8.02 -4.77 -14.89
N PHE A 51 8.87 -4.07 -14.13
CA PHE A 51 9.69 -2.97 -14.59
C PHE A 51 11.16 -3.32 -14.84
N GLU A 52 11.63 -4.48 -14.37
CA GLU A 52 13.05 -4.91 -14.46
C GLU A 52 13.60 -4.82 -15.88
N LYS A 53 12.89 -5.37 -16.86
CA LYS A 53 13.33 -5.36 -18.26
C LYS A 53 13.46 -3.94 -18.81
N ARG A 54 12.49 -3.08 -18.52
CA ARG A 54 12.49 -1.69 -18.99
C ARG A 54 13.62 -0.88 -18.33
N ASP A 55 13.90 -1.15 -17.04
CA ASP A 55 15.04 -0.54 -16.35
C ASP A 55 16.38 -0.96 -16.99
N GLN A 56 16.56 -2.24 -17.27
CA GLN A 56 17.75 -2.75 -17.96
C GLN A 56 17.91 -2.14 -19.37
N ASP A 57 16.80 -1.98 -20.12
CA ASP A 57 16.81 -1.36 -21.43
C ASP A 57 17.24 0.11 -21.34
N LEU A 58 16.71 0.87 -20.39
CA LEU A 58 17.12 2.25 -20.11
C LEU A 58 18.60 2.36 -19.75
N GLN A 59 19.08 1.48 -18.88
CA GLN A 59 20.51 1.44 -18.51
C GLN A 59 21.41 1.16 -19.72
N ARG A 60 20.99 0.28 -20.63
CA ARG A 60 21.72 0.02 -21.90
C ARG A 60 21.76 1.28 -22.78
N MET A 61 20.63 1.96 -22.93
CA MET A 61 20.55 3.20 -23.71
C MET A 61 21.43 4.30 -23.11
N VAL A 62 21.48 4.45 -21.78
CA VAL A 62 22.38 5.39 -21.09
C VAL A 62 23.83 5.09 -21.46
N LYS A 63 24.25 3.82 -21.41
CA LYS A 63 25.61 3.41 -21.80
C LYS A 63 25.91 3.70 -23.27
N GLN A 64 24.95 3.47 -24.16
CA GLN A 64 25.10 3.76 -25.58
C GLN A 64 25.31 5.27 -25.83
N VAL A 65 24.50 6.12 -25.20
CA VAL A 65 24.65 7.59 -25.26
C VAL A 65 26.05 8.00 -24.78
N GLN A 66 26.50 7.49 -23.62
CA GLN A 66 27.81 7.79 -23.08
C GLN A 66 28.95 7.34 -24.00
N THR A 67 28.83 6.14 -24.60
CA THR A 67 29.82 5.61 -25.52
C THR A 67 29.92 6.47 -26.78
N LEU A 68 28.77 6.83 -27.35
CA LEU A 68 28.69 7.63 -28.55
C LEU A 68 29.23 9.07 -28.33
N GLN A 69 28.87 9.67 -27.20
CA GLN A 69 29.42 10.96 -26.76
C GLN A 69 30.94 10.90 -26.61
N SER A 70 31.45 9.89 -25.91
CA SER A 70 32.89 9.72 -25.71
C SER A 70 33.66 9.48 -27.01
N ALA A 71 33.03 8.83 -28.00
CA ALA A 71 33.63 8.60 -29.32
C ALA A 71 33.74 9.92 -30.13
N LEU A 72 32.78 10.83 -29.94
CA LEU A 72 32.82 12.17 -30.56
C LEU A 72 33.82 13.11 -29.89
N ASP A 73 33.90 13.04 -28.53
CA ASP A 73 34.77 13.95 -27.75
C ASP A 73 36.26 13.59 -27.87
N LYS A 74 36.60 12.29 -27.92
CA LYS A 74 38.00 11.85 -27.88
C LYS A 74 38.77 12.10 -29.16
N GLY A 75 38.13 12.44 -30.26
CA GLY A 75 38.79 12.76 -31.53
C GLY A 75 39.83 11.72 -32.01
N ALA A 76 39.81 10.51 -31.46
CA ALA A 76 40.87 9.51 -31.51
C ALA A 76 41.11 8.85 -32.88
N SER A 77 40.35 9.23 -33.87
CA SER A 77 40.61 8.88 -35.27
C SER A 77 40.05 10.02 -36.11
N PRO A 78 40.69 10.42 -37.25
CA PRO A 78 40.13 11.41 -38.13
C PRO A 78 38.87 10.87 -38.78
N LEU A 79 37.74 11.03 -38.06
CA LEU A 79 36.43 10.77 -38.64
C LEU A 79 36.25 11.66 -39.85
N SER A 80 35.75 11.12 -40.95
CA SER A 80 35.34 11.99 -42.03
C SER A 80 34.22 12.91 -41.57
N GLU A 81 34.13 14.10 -42.13
CA GLU A 81 33.09 15.07 -41.83
C GLU A 81 31.67 14.45 -41.88
N THR A 82 31.46 13.55 -42.84
CA THR A 82 30.23 12.81 -43.01
C THR A 82 29.96 11.85 -41.87
N ASP A 83 30.98 11.09 -41.42
CA ASP A 83 30.84 10.14 -40.31
C ASP A 83 30.58 10.88 -38.98
N ARG A 84 31.22 12.00 -38.77
CA ARG A 84 30.99 12.84 -37.60
C ARG A 84 29.57 13.33 -37.54
N ARG A 85 29.05 13.89 -38.65
CA ARG A 85 27.64 14.36 -38.72
C ARG A 85 26.66 13.23 -38.49
N ASN A 86 26.92 12.06 -39.01
CA ASN A 86 26.07 10.88 -38.81
C ASN A 86 26.03 10.47 -37.35
N LYS A 87 27.18 10.43 -36.66
CA LYS A 87 27.27 10.14 -35.22
C LYS A 87 26.62 11.20 -34.34
N GLU A 88 26.75 12.48 -34.69
CA GLU A 88 26.08 13.59 -34.00
C GLU A 88 24.57 13.49 -34.12
N LYS A 89 24.06 13.13 -35.30
CA LYS A 89 22.64 12.87 -35.51
C LYS A 89 22.16 11.66 -34.70
N GLU A 90 22.89 10.55 -34.76
CA GLU A 90 22.59 9.33 -33.99
C GLU A 90 22.53 9.62 -32.47
N LEU A 91 23.51 10.37 -31.94
CA LEU A 91 23.54 10.80 -30.55
C LEU A 91 22.31 11.64 -30.18
N SER A 92 21.96 12.61 -31.04
CA SER A 92 20.79 13.46 -30.83
C SER A 92 19.49 12.65 -30.80
N ASP A 93 19.33 11.72 -31.74
CA ASP A 93 18.12 10.88 -31.82
C ASP A 93 18.03 9.90 -30.66
N LEU A 94 19.15 9.25 -30.31
CA LEU A 94 19.21 8.33 -29.16
C LEU A 94 18.96 9.07 -27.81
N THR A 95 19.50 10.28 -27.68
CA THR A 95 19.27 11.10 -26.48
C THR A 95 17.79 11.48 -26.33
N ARG A 96 17.15 11.89 -27.43
CA ARG A 96 15.70 12.20 -27.43
C ARG A 96 14.85 10.97 -27.09
N ASP A 97 15.19 9.82 -27.66
CA ASP A 97 14.47 8.57 -27.37
C ASP A 97 14.65 8.13 -25.90
N LEU A 98 15.88 8.22 -25.38
CA LEU A 98 16.17 7.96 -23.96
C LEU A 98 15.34 8.86 -23.06
N GLN A 99 15.31 10.17 -23.29
CA GLN A 99 14.53 11.11 -22.49
C GLN A 99 13.03 10.81 -22.53
N ARG A 100 12.50 10.46 -23.70
CA ARG A 100 11.11 10.04 -23.85
C ARG A 100 10.81 8.78 -23.06
N LYS A 101 11.61 7.73 -23.23
CA LYS A 101 11.44 6.45 -22.52
C LYS A 101 11.62 6.55 -21.01
N GLN A 102 12.54 7.41 -20.55
CA GLN A 102 12.67 7.69 -19.10
C GLN A 102 11.43 8.37 -18.53
N ARG A 103 10.79 9.25 -19.28
CA ARG A 103 9.56 9.90 -18.86
C ARG A 103 8.41 8.90 -18.80
N GLU A 104 8.19 8.16 -19.87
CA GLU A 104 7.19 7.07 -19.92
C GLU A 104 7.38 6.05 -18.79
N PHE A 105 8.63 5.65 -18.53
CA PHE A 105 8.95 4.74 -17.42
C PHE A 105 8.55 5.31 -16.06
N ARG A 106 8.86 6.57 -15.78
CA ARG A 106 8.49 7.20 -14.49
C ARG A 106 6.97 7.34 -14.34
N GLU A 107 6.29 7.72 -15.42
CA GLU A 107 4.83 7.87 -15.42
C GLU A 107 4.15 6.51 -15.16
N ASP A 108 4.53 5.48 -15.90
CA ASP A 108 3.97 4.14 -15.74
C ASP A 108 4.30 3.52 -14.38
N LEU A 109 5.54 3.71 -13.88
CA LEU A 109 5.94 3.24 -12.56
C LEU A 109 5.11 3.91 -11.46
N SER A 110 4.93 5.23 -11.54
CA SER A 110 4.11 5.99 -10.60
C SER A 110 2.65 5.55 -10.63
N GLN A 111 2.09 5.36 -11.84
CA GLN A 111 0.73 4.86 -11.99
C GLN A 111 0.60 3.47 -11.37
N ARG A 112 1.53 2.56 -11.67
CA ARG A 112 1.51 1.20 -11.12
C ARG A 112 1.62 1.17 -9.60
N GLN A 113 2.45 2.04 -9.03
CA GLN A 113 2.55 2.18 -7.56
C GLN A 113 1.24 2.66 -6.95
N ASN A 114 0.57 3.63 -7.57
CA ASN A 114 -0.71 4.13 -7.09
C ASN A 114 -1.81 3.06 -7.18
N ASP A 115 -1.85 2.30 -8.26
CA ASP A 115 -2.82 1.21 -8.44
C ASP A 115 -2.63 0.11 -7.39
N GLU A 116 -1.38 -0.33 -7.16
CA GLU A 116 -1.08 -1.32 -6.12
C GLU A 116 -1.41 -0.80 -4.72
N MET A 117 -1.14 0.49 -4.45
CA MET A 117 -1.48 1.12 -3.18
C MET A 117 -2.99 1.14 -2.95
N ALA A 118 -3.78 1.48 -3.96
CA ALA A 118 -5.25 1.45 -3.89
C ALA A 118 -5.78 0.06 -3.56
N LEU A 119 -5.25 -0.98 -4.21
CA LEU A 119 -5.61 -2.37 -3.93
C LEU A 119 -5.25 -2.81 -2.50
N ILE A 120 -4.10 -2.35 -2.00
CA ILE A 120 -3.68 -2.64 -0.61
C ILE A 120 -4.64 -1.99 0.38
N PHE A 121 -4.98 -0.70 0.18
CA PHE A 121 -5.92 0.01 1.06
C PHE A 121 -7.31 -0.63 1.03
N GLU A 122 -7.81 -1.03 -0.13
CA GLU A 122 -9.09 -1.75 -0.23
C GLU A 122 -9.07 -3.02 0.63
N LYS A 123 -8.00 -3.80 0.53
CA LYS A 123 -7.86 -5.03 1.29
C LYS A 123 -7.72 -4.78 2.80
N ILE A 124 -6.97 -3.75 3.19
CA ILE A 124 -6.85 -3.32 4.59
C ILE A 124 -8.23 -2.97 5.14
N ASN A 125 -8.96 -2.09 4.46
CA ASN A 125 -10.30 -1.65 4.90
C ASN A 125 -11.29 -2.81 5.01
N LYS A 126 -11.26 -3.74 4.05
CA LYS A 126 -12.09 -4.95 4.11
C LYS A 126 -11.74 -5.82 5.33
N THR A 127 -10.45 -6.01 5.60
CA THR A 127 -9.99 -6.79 6.76
C THR A 127 -10.36 -6.13 8.08
N ILE A 128 -10.20 -4.81 8.18
CA ILE A 128 -10.62 -4.03 9.35
C ILE A 128 -12.11 -4.20 9.59
N LYS A 129 -12.94 -4.08 8.55
CA LYS A 129 -14.38 -4.25 8.66
C LYS A 129 -14.74 -5.66 9.13
N GLN A 130 -14.11 -6.70 8.59
CA GLN A 130 -14.32 -8.09 9.04
C GLN A 130 -13.99 -8.28 10.52
N ILE A 131 -12.89 -7.70 11.00
CA ILE A 131 -12.52 -7.76 12.42
C ILE A 131 -13.52 -6.97 13.27
N ALA A 132 -13.94 -5.78 12.82
CA ALA A 132 -14.91 -4.96 13.52
C ALA A 132 -16.25 -5.70 13.71
N ASP A 133 -16.76 -6.28 12.64
CA ASP A 133 -18.02 -7.03 12.65
C ASP A 133 -17.93 -8.29 13.53
N ALA A 134 -16.85 -9.05 13.39
CA ALA A 134 -16.64 -10.31 14.13
C ALA A 134 -16.46 -10.10 15.65
N GLU A 135 -15.76 -9.04 16.01
CA GLU A 135 -15.42 -8.75 17.40
C GLU A 135 -16.31 -7.66 18.02
N LYS A 136 -17.28 -7.16 17.29
CA LYS A 136 -18.26 -6.15 17.73
C LYS A 136 -17.59 -4.86 18.22
N TYR A 137 -16.65 -4.32 17.42
CA TYR A 137 -16.15 -2.97 17.65
C TYR A 137 -17.19 -1.93 17.24
N ASP A 138 -17.44 -0.94 18.09
CA ASP A 138 -18.33 0.18 17.76
C ASP A 138 -17.64 1.22 16.93
N ILE A 139 -16.32 1.43 17.16
CA ILE A 139 -15.50 2.37 16.41
C ILE A 139 -14.05 1.92 16.35
N ILE A 140 -13.40 2.15 15.21
CA ILE A 140 -11.96 1.95 15.03
C ILE A 140 -11.36 3.23 14.47
N PHE A 141 -10.41 3.83 15.23
CA PHE A 141 -9.67 5.01 14.84
C PHE A 141 -8.40 4.63 14.08
N GLN A 142 -8.03 5.45 13.09
CA GLN A 142 -6.79 5.30 12.31
C GLN A 142 -5.72 6.32 12.67
N ASP A 143 -6.14 7.48 13.20
CA ASP A 143 -5.26 8.53 13.65
C ASP A 143 -5.66 9.00 15.07
N ALA A 144 -4.68 9.11 15.96
CA ALA A 144 -4.88 9.62 17.29
C ALA A 144 -3.60 10.27 17.80
N VAL A 145 -3.75 11.41 18.51
CA VAL A 145 -2.61 12.07 19.18
C VAL A 145 -2.08 11.20 20.31
N TYR A 146 -2.98 10.49 20.98
CA TYR A 146 -2.67 9.54 22.06
C TYR A 146 -3.66 8.38 22.03
N PHE A 147 -3.17 7.17 22.25
CA PHE A 147 -3.99 5.99 22.49
C PHE A 147 -3.31 5.07 23.51
N ASN A 148 -4.12 4.35 24.26
CA ASN A 148 -3.62 3.32 25.13
C ASN A 148 -3.38 2.03 24.35
N GLN A 149 -2.24 1.37 24.57
CA GLN A 149 -1.87 0.13 23.86
C GLN A 149 -2.94 -0.98 23.98
N ARG A 150 -3.79 -0.92 25.00
CA ARG A 150 -4.91 -1.85 25.18
C ARG A 150 -5.91 -1.84 24.03
N ILE A 151 -6.09 -0.71 23.35
CA ILE A 151 -7.03 -0.58 22.23
C ILE A 151 -6.34 -0.76 20.86
N ASP A 152 -5.01 -0.93 20.83
CA ASP A 152 -4.27 -1.13 19.58
C ASP A 152 -4.52 -2.53 19.02
N ILE A 153 -5.10 -2.58 17.85
CA ILE A 153 -5.38 -3.82 17.09
C ILE A 153 -4.53 -3.94 15.83
N THR A 154 -3.48 -3.13 15.70
CA THR A 154 -2.62 -3.09 14.50
C THR A 154 -2.05 -4.46 14.17
N ASP A 155 -1.46 -5.17 15.14
CA ASP A 155 -0.86 -6.49 14.93
C ASP A 155 -1.91 -7.53 14.51
N LYS A 156 -3.12 -7.44 15.03
CA LYS A 156 -4.24 -8.30 14.64
C LYS A 156 -4.60 -8.10 13.17
N VAL A 157 -4.65 -6.85 12.71
CA VAL A 157 -4.94 -6.52 11.30
C VAL A 157 -3.82 -7.04 10.40
N ILE A 158 -2.54 -6.83 10.76
CA ILE A 158 -1.38 -7.30 10.00
C ILE A 158 -1.43 -8.84 9.87
N LYS A 159 -1.71 -9.55 10.95
CA LYS A 159 -1.83 -11.01 10.96
C LYS A 159 -2.98 -11.49 10.07
N ALA A 160 -4.16 -10.90 10.21
CA ALA A 160 -5.32 -11.25 9.40
C ALA A 160 -5.10 -11.02 7.88
N LEU A 161 -4.37 -9.95 7.54
CA LEU A 161 -3.91 -9.70 6.16
C LEU A 161 -2.99 -10.81 5.66
N GLY A 162 -2.15 -11.39 6.51
CA GLY A 162 -1.26 -12.50 6.18
C GLY A 162 -2.03 -13.80 5.92
N ASP A 163 -2.95 -14.15 6.79
CA ASP A 163 -3.70 -15.41 6.74
C ASP A 163 -4.70 -15.47 5.56
N GLY A 164 -5.26 -14.33 5.17
CA GLY A 164 -6.18 -14.22 4.02
C GLY A 164 -5.48 -14.25 2.65
N SER A 165 -4.18 -14.54 2.58
CA SER A 165 -3.40 -14.57 1.33
C SER A 165 -2.98 -16.00 0.91
N LYS A 166 -3.60 -17.03 1.53
CA LYS A 166 -3.48 -18.44 1.09
C LYS A 166 -4.50 -18.77 0.01
#